data_fe534ddffa1dd3a6f3bfd60dc85a65d7
#
_entry.id   fe534ddffa1dd3a6f3bfd60dc85a65d7
#
_cell.length_a   1.000
_cell.length_b   1.000
_cell.length_c   1.000
_cell.angle_alpha   90.00
_cell.angle_beta   90.00
_cell.angle_gamma   90.00
#
_symmetry.space_group_name_H-M   'P 1'
#
loop_
_entity.id
_entity.type
_entity.pdbx_description
1 polymer ?
#
loop_
_entity_poly.entity_id
_entity_poly.type
_entity_poly.pdbx_seq_one_letter_code
_entity_poly.pdbx_strand_id
1 'polypeptide(L)'
;MAGSNEVNLSESKRVVPLNTWILISNFKLAYNLLRRPDGTFNRHLAEFLDRKVPANANPVEGVFSFDVIIDRSTSLLSRIYRPATGEEALPSIMELEKPVTGDIVPVILFFHGGSFAHSSANSAIYDTLCRRLVGICKAVVVSVNYRRAPENPYPCAYDDGWAALKWVNSRPWLKSEEDSKVHIYMVGDSSGGNIVHNVALKAVESGIEVLGNILLNPMFGGQERTESEKRLDGKYFVTIQDRDWYWRAFLPEGEDRDHAACNPFGPNGKSLVGMKFPKSLVVVAGLDLVQDWQLAYVEGLKKAGQEVKHLYLDKATIGFYLLPNNDHFYTVMDEISNFVSSNYVEDDKFGEIGNGDKCKNWLVLKALIGGWSFGWY
;
A
#
# COMPACT_ATOMS: atom_id res chain seq x y z
N MET A 1 22.48 32.61 9.66
CA MET A 1 22.24 31.21 10.04
C MET A 1 21.91 30.37 8.78
N ALA A 2 22.91 30.17 7.90
CA ALA A 2 22.74 29.45 6.62
C ALA A 2 23.54 28.12 6.58
N GLY A 3 24.06 27.67 7.72
CA GLY A 3 24.98 26.53 7.75
C GLY A 3 24.36 25.14 8.02
N SER A 4 23.07 25.04 8.40
CA SER A 4 22.48 23.76 8.81
C SER A 4 21.83 22.94 7.67
N ASN A 5 21.52 23.58 6.53
CA ASN A 5 20.83 22.88 5.44
C ASN A 5 21.77 22.10 4.49
N GLU A 6 23.02 22.51 4.33
CA GLU A 6 23.98 21.82 3.43
C GLU A 6 24.48 20.51 4.00
N VAL A 7 24.68 20.39 5.31
CA VAL A 7 25.14 19.17 5.98
C VAL A 7 24.09 18.05 5.88
N ASN A 8 22.82 18.38 5.98
CA ASN A 8 21.71 17.40 5.94
C ASN A 8 21.49 16.78 4.54
N LEU A 9 21.70 17.57 3.48
CA LEU A 9 21.60 17.06 2.09
C LEU A 9 22.74 16.08 1.74
N SER A 10 23.93 16.25 2.31
CA SER A 10 25.06 15.37 2.05
C SER A 10 24.91 14.02 2.76
N GLU A 11 24.30 13.96 3.93
CA GLU A 11 24.06 12.73 4.68
C GLU A 11 22.99 11.88 4.02
N SER A 12 21.88 12.47 3.60
CA SER A 12 20.79 11.77 2.91
C SER A 12 21.24 11.15 1.58
N LYS A 13 22.13 11.82 0.82
CA LYS A 13 22.70 11.31 -0.43
C LYS A 13 23.61 10.10 -0.24
N ARG A 14 24.21 9.90 0.95
CA ARG A 14 25.07 8.75 1.24
C ARG A 14 24.29 7.49 1.63
N VAL A 15 23.10 7.66 2.20
CA VAL A 15 22.29 6.56 2.77
C VAL A 15 21.23 6.08 1.79
N VAL A 16 20.71 6.97 0.95
CA VAL A 16 19.62 6.68 0.02
C VAL A 16 20.18 6.36 -1.37
N PRO A 17 19.81 5.24 -2.01
CA PRO A 17 20.19 4.95 -3.39
C PRO A 17 19.81 6.11 -4.33
N LEU A 18 20.69 6.45 -5.28
CA LEU A 18 20.54 7.61 -6.15
C LEU A 18 19.17 7.66 -6.87
N ASN A 19 18.73 6.54 -7.41
CA ASN A 19 17.44 6.46 -8.13
C ASN A 19 16.25 6.72 -7.20
N THR A 20 16.30 6.19 -5.98
CA THR A 20 15.30 6.47 -4.94
C THR A 20 15.34 7.93 -4.54
N TRP A 21 16.53 8.49 -4.39
CA TRP A 21 16.72 9.90 -4.07
C TRP A 21 16.11 10.82 -5.15
N ILE A 22 16.38 10.54 -6.43
CA ILE A 22 15.83 11.29 -7.58
C ILE A 22 14.29 11.20 -7.58
N LEU A 23 13.76 9.98 -7.46
CA LEU A 23 12.31 9.74 -7.48
C LEU A 23 11.60 10.55 -6.39
N ILE A 24 12.06 10.43 -5.13
CA ILE A 24 11.40 11.07 -4.00
C ILE A 24 11.61 12.59 -4.02
N SER A 25 12.76 13.06 -4.52
CA SER A 25 13.01 14.50 -4.71
C SER A 25 12.05 15.10 -5.74
N ASN A 26 11.77 14.37 -6.85
CA ASN A 26 10.80 14.80 -7.84
C ASN A 26 9.37 14.81 -7.26
N PHE A 27 9.00 13.82 -6.46
CA PHE A 27 7.72 13.86 -5.74
C PHE A 27 7.63 15.06 -4.80
N LYS A 28 8.67 15.34 -4.02
CA LYS A 28 8.69 16.50 -3.13
C LYS A 28 8.54 17.81 -3.90
N LEU A 29 9.25 17.98 -5.00
CA LEU A 29 9.13 19.16 -5.85
C LEU A 29 7.70 19.31 -6.38
N ALA A 30 7.14 18.23 -6.95
CA ALA A 30 5.77 18.22 -7.43
C ALA A 30 4.79 18.56 -6.30
N TYR A 31 4.92 17.95 -5.14
CA TYR A 31 4.04 18.21 -3.99
C TYR A 31 4.08 19.67 -3.54
N ASN A 32 5.24 20.30 -3.55
CA ASN A 32 5.37 21.72 -3.22
C ASN A 32 4.72 22.65 -4.26
N LEU A 33 4.73 22.27 -5.54
CA LEU A 33 4.07 23.03 -6.61
C LEU A 33 2.53 22.88 -6.59
N LEU A 34 2.03 21.79 -6.04
CA LEU A 34 0.61 21.44 -6.09
C LEU A 34 -0.20 22.01 -4.92
N ARG A 35 0.43 22.13 -3.76
CA ARG A 35 -0.20 22.69 -2.55
C ARG A 35 -0.13 24.21 -2.55
N ARG A 36 -1.22 24.86 -2.17
CA ARG A 36 -1.26 26.31 -2.00
C ARG A 36 -1.39 26.68 -0.53
N PRO A 37 -0.88 27.86 -0.12
CA PRO A 37 -0.97 28.32 1.26
C PRO A 37 -2.42 28.51 1.77
N ASP A 38 -3.35 28.78 0.86
CA ASP A 38 -4.79 28.90 1.13
C ASP A 38 -5.52 27.58 1.38
N GLY A 39 -4.79 26.44 1.39
CA GLY A 39 -5.35 25.11 1.57
C GLY A 39 -5.88 24.47 0.29
N THR A 40 -5.88 25.18 -0.84
CA THR A 40 -6.30 24.60 -2.13
C THR A 40 -5.19 23.76 -2.77
N PHE A 41 -5.60 22.91 -3.71
CA PHE A 41 -4.73 21.97 -4.39
C PHE A 41 -4.85 22.13 -5.91
N ASN A 42 -3.73 22.15 -6.63
CA ASN A 42 -3.76 22.22 -8.08
C ASN A 42 -3.97 20.83 -8.68
N ARG A 43 -5.22 20.36 -8.73
CA ARG A 43 -5.60 19.02 -9.22
C ARG A 43 -5.21 18.82 -10.68
N HIS A 44 -5.41 19.80 -11.54
CA HIS A 44 -5.04 19.69 -12.96
C HIS A 44 -3.56 19.44 -13.17
N LEU A 45 -2.72 20.19 -12.46
CA LEU A 45 -1.28 20.00 -12.52
C LEU A 45 -0.87 18.65 -11.89
N ALA A 46 -1.54 18.22 -10.82
CA ALA A 46 -1.30 16.92 -10.19
C ALA A 46 -1.59 15.77 -11.16
N GLU A 47 -2.73 15.81 -11.85
CA GLU A 47 -3.09 14.81 -12.86
C GLU A 47 -2.14 14.80 -14.06
N PHE A 48 -1.62 15.96 -14.45
CA PHE A 48 -0.64 16.09 -15.54
C PHE A 48 0.74 15.55 -15.14
N LEU A 49 1.19 15.78 -13.91
CA LEU A 49 2.50 15.33 -13.43
C LEU A 49 2.50 13.85 -13.01
N ASP A 50 1.35 13.28 -12.69
CA ASP A 50 1.20 11.87 -12.35
C ASP A 50 1.24 11.03 -13.64
N ARG A 51 2.40 10.40 -13.91
CA ARG A 51 2.53 9.50 -15.05
C ARG A 51 1.55 8.33 -14.89
N LYS A 52 0.55 8.30 -15.74
CA LYS A 52 -0.47 7.27 -15.78
C LYS A 52 -0.22 6.26 -16.88
N VAL A 53 -0.64 5.03 -16.65
CA VAL A 53 -0.62 3.95 -17.63
C VAL A 53 -2.04 3.44 -17.87
N PRO A 54 -2.42 3.14 -19.13
CA PRO A 54 -3.70 2.50 -19.40
C PRO A 54 -3.71 1.07 -18.85
N ALA A 55 -4.92 0.54 -18.65
CA ALA A 55 -5.07 -0.89 -18.43
C ALA A 55 -4.57 -1.65 -19.67
N ASN A 56 -3.94 -2.81 -19.47
CA ASN A 56 -3.33 -3.58 -20.52
C ASN A 56 -3.79 -5.04 -20.48
N ALA A 57 -4.60 -5.43 -21.48
CA ALA A 57 -5.05 -6.80 -21.64
C ALA A 57 -3.93 -7.72 -22.15
N ASN A 58 -2.91 -7.17 -22.85
CA ASN A 58 -1.70 -7.94 -23.16
C ASN A 58 -0.87 -8.10 -21.90
N PRO A 59 -0.49 -9.33 -21.54
CA PRO A 59 0.29 -9.56 -20.33
C PRO A 59 1.64 -8.81 -20.36
N VAL A 60 1.94 -8.09 -19.27
CA VAL A 60 3.26 -7.52 -19.01
C VAL A 60 3.80 -8.25 -17.78
N GLU A 61 4.98 -8.87 -17.91
CA GLU A 61 5.55 -9.74 -16.87
C GLU A 61 4.57 -10.84 -16.39
N GLY A 62 3.80 -11.41 -17.32
CA GLY A 62 2.80 -12.44 -17.00
C GLY A 62 1.53 -11.93 -16.29
N VAL A 63 1.28 -10.61 -16.28
CA VAL A 63 0.11 -10.00 -15.64
C VAL A 63 -0.63 -9.12 -16.61
N PHE A 64 -1.93 -9.32 -16.78
CA PHE A 64 -2.80 -8.41 -17.51
C PHE A 64 -3.64 -7.54 -16.56
N SER A 65 -4.19 -6.44 -17.04
CA SER A 65 -5.01 -5.54 -16.23
C SER A 65 -6.18 -4.97 -17.00
N PHE A 66 -7.26 -4.68 -16.27
CA PHE A 66 -8.45 -4.02 -16.80
C PHE A 66 -9.11 -3.14 -15.72
N ASP A 67 -9.89 -2.16 -16.17
CA ASP A 67 -10.54 -1.20 -15.29
C ASP A 67 -12.02 -1.54 -15.14
N VAL A 68 -12.54 -1.44 -13.90
CA VAL A 68 -13.94 -1.71 -13.56
C VAL A 68 -14.49 -0.57 -12.70
N ILE A 69 -15.68 -0.09 -13.02
CA ILE A 69 -16.43 0.83 -12.13
C ILE A 69 -17.18 -0.03 -11.12
N ILE A 70 -16.76 0.01 -9.87
CA ILE A 70 -17.31 -0.78 -8.77
C ILE A 70 -18.50 -0.09 -8.07
N ASP A 71 -18.55 1.23 -8.13
CA ASP A 71 -19.70 2.01 -7.68
C ASP A 71 -20.00 3.13 -8.69
N ARG A 72 -21.17 3.05 -9.32
CA ARG A 72 -21.60 4.04 -10.33
C ARG A 72 -22.01 5.37 -9.72
N SER A 73 -22.48 5.38 -8.47
CA SER A 73 -22.96 6.60 -7.81
C SER A 73 -21.82 7.58 -7.50
N THR A 74 -20.67 7.04 -7.17
CA THR A 74 -19.44 7.80 -6.88
C THR A 74 -18.43 7.77 -8.03
N SER A 75 -18.77 7.05 -9.13
CA SER A 75 -17.84 6.75 -10.24
C SER A 75 -16.53 6.09 -9.75
N LEU A 76 -16.64 5.27 -8.70
CA LEU A 76 -15.49 4.60 -8.10
C LEU A 76 -14.94 3.54 -9.05
N LEU A 77 -13.78 3.84 -9.62
CA LEU A 77 -13.04 2.95 -10.49
C LEU A 77 -12.03 2.13 -9.69
N SER A 78 -11.84 0.88 -10.07
CA SER A 78 -10.72 0.07 -9.60
C SER A 78 -10.03 -0.61 -10.77
N ARG A 79 -8.71 -0.74 -10.69
CA ARG A 79 -7.92 -1.52 -11.62
C ARG A 79 -7.69 -2.91 -11.09
N ILE A 80 -8.06 -3.90 -11.88
CA ILE A 80 -7.85 -5.31 -11.59
C ILE A 80 -6.58 -5.78 -12.28
N TYR A 81 -5.73 -6.50 -11.55
CA TYR A 81 -4.54 -7.18 -12.08
C TYR A 81 -4.68 -8.67 -11.83
N ARG A 82 -4.46 -9.46 -12.88
CA ARG A 82 -4.58 -10.92 -12.83
C ARG A 82 -3.36 -11.59 -13.46
N PRO A 83 -2.95 -12.77 -12.95
CA PRO A 83 -1.96 -13.59 -13.64
C PRO A 83 -2.50 -14.06 -14.99
N ALA A 84 -1.66 -14.05 -16.01
CA ALA A 84 -1.96 -14.71 -17.27
C ALA A 84 -1.79 -16.21 -17.13
N THR A 85 -2.82 -16.97 -17.49
CA THR A 85 -2.79 -18.44 -17.50
C THR A 85 -2.59 -18.91 -18.94
N GLY A 86 -1.39 -19.46 -19.24
CA GLY A 86 -1.09 -20.08 -20.54
C GLY A 86 -0.68 -19.13 -21.66
N GLU A 87 -0.47 -19.67 -22.86
CA GLU A 87 -0.10 -18.96 -24.10
C GLU A 87 -1.30 -18.31 -24.80
N GLU A 88 -2.42 -18.14 -24.13
CA GLU A 88 -3.66 -17.73 -24.77
C GLU A 88 -3.66 -16.27 -25.23
N ALA A 89 -4.13 -16.10 -26.47
CA ALA A 89 -4.52 -14.82 -27.05
C ALA A 89 -5.47 -14.06 -26.11
N LEU A 90 -5.41 -12.70 -26.18
CA LEU A 90 -6.23 -11.72 -25.45
C LEU A 90 -7.53 -12.30 -24.90
N PRO A 91 -7.71 -12.36 -23.55
CA PRO A 91 -8.95 -12.85 -22.98
C PRO A 91 -10.11 -11.96 -23.46
N SER A 92 -11.19 -12.56 -23.93
CA SER A 92 -12.43 -11.82 -24.21
C SER A 92 -12.93 -11.18 -22.89
N ILE A 93 -13.76 -10.14 -22.98
CA ILE A 93 -14.35 -9.50 -21.79
C ILE A 93 -15.06 -10.54 -20.90
N MET A 94 -15.65 -11.58 -21.51
CA MET A 94 -16.30 -12.66 -20.76
C MET A 94 -15.28 -13.58 -20.04
N GLU A 95 -14.03 -13.61 -20.47
CA GLU A 95 -12.96 -14.41 -19.84
C GLU A 95 -12.26 -13.66 -18.70
N LEU A 96 -12.36 -12.32 -18.68
CA LEU A 96 -11.79 -11.49 -17.60
C LEU A 96 -12.42 -11.79 -16.23
N GLU A 97 -13.68 -12.22 -16.20
CA GLU A 97 -14.42 -12.56 -14.98
C GLU A 97 -14.57 -14.08 -14.77
N LYS A 98 -13.84 -14.93 -15.50
CA LYS A 98 -13.80 -16.36 -15.18
C LYS A 98 -13.06 -16.60 -13.86
N PRO A 99 -13.47 -17.58 -13.05
CA PRO A 99 -12.69 -17.99 -11.90
C PRO A 99 -11.24 -18.30 -12.28
N VAL A 100 -10.32 -17.94 -11.42
CA VAL A 100 -8.93 -18.39 -11.57
C VAL A 100 -8.94 -19.86 -11.18
N THR A 101 -8.77 -20.74 -12.17
CA THR A 101 -8.75 -22.20 -11.94
C THR A 101 -7.50 -22.59 -11.15
N GLY A 102 -7.67 -23.43 -10.16
CA GLY A 102 -6.59 -23.94 -9.31
C GLY A 102 -6.89 -23.74 -7.82
N ASP A 103 -5.88 -24.00 -6.99
CA ASP A 103 -5.88 -23.80 -5.55
C ASP A 103 -6.38 -22.41 -5.14
N ILE A 104 -6.67 -22.23 -3.86
CA ILE A 104 -7.11 -20.96 -3.28
C ILE A 104 -6.25 -19.80 -3.78
N VAL A 105 -6.85 -18.83 -4.50
CA VAL A 105 -6.17 -17.66 -5.02
C VAL A 105 -6.41 -16.48 -4.08
N PRO A 106 -5.35 -15.91 -3.46
CA PRO A 106 -5.48 -14.71 -2.65
C PRO A 106 -6.00 -13.52 -3.46
N VAL A 107 -6.86 -12.71 -2.85
CA VAL A 107 -7.31 -11.44 -3.43
C VAL A 107 -6.75 -10.30 -2.58
N ILE A 108 -5.91 -9.47 -3.18
CA ILE A 108 -5.33 -8.31 -2.54
C ILE A 108 -6.13 -7.06 -2.91
N LEU A 109 -6.83 -6.47 -1.94
CA LEU A 109 -7.43 -5.15 -2.07
C LEU A 109 -6.36 -4.10 -1.73
N PHE A 110 -5.91 -3.36 -2.74
CA PHE A 110 -4.77 -2.45 -2.64
C PHE A 110 -5.21 -0.99 -2.62
N PHE A 111 -4.65 -0.21 -1.68
CA PHE A 111 -4.85 1.23 -1.55
C PHE A 111 -3.51 1.95 -1.73
N HIS A 112 -3.42 2.79 -2.77
CA HIS A 112 -2.22 3.55 -3.06
C HIS A 112 -1.93 4.63 -2.02
N GLY A 113 -0.68 5.08 -1.93
CA GLY A 113 -0.28 6.21 -1.12
C GLY A 113 -0.50 7.56 -1.80
N GLY A 114 0.11 8.59 -1.23
CA GLY A 114 0.03 9.95 -1.73
C GLY A 114 -0.69 10.91 -0.79
N SER A 115 -0.63 10.64 0.52
CA SER A 115 -1.16 11.51 1.58
C SER A 115 -2.63 11.91 1.36
N PHE A 116 -3.46 10.97 0.89
CA PHE A 116 -4.86 11.15 0.51
C PHE A 116 -5.12 12.13 -0.65
N ALA A 117 -4.11 12.82 -1.17
CA ALA A 117 -4.28 13.89 -2.15
C ALA A 117 -3.66 13.59 -3.52
N HIS A 118 -2.65 12.73 -3.57
CA HIS A 118 -1.88 12.43 -4.78
C HIS A 118 -2.13 11.03 -5.30
N SER A 119 -1.61 10.78 -6.52
CA SER A 119 -1.62 9.47 -7.17
C SER A 119 -3.01 8.93 -7.50
N SER A 120 -3.07 7.74 -8.04
CA SER A 120 -4.28 7.05 -8.47
C SER A 120 -3.99 5.57 -8.69
N ALA A 121 -5.02 4.75 -8.84
CA ALA A 121 -4.87 3.32 -9.11
C ALA A 121 -4.13 3.02 -10.44
N ASN A 122 -4.07 3.99 -11.36
CA ASN A 122 -3.39 3.89 -12.64
C ASN A 122 -2.08 4.70 -12.74
N SER A 123 -1.57 5.24 -11.63
CA SER A 123 -0.21 5.81 -11.59
C SER A 123 0.81 4.73 -11.92
N ALA A 124 1.77 5.03 -12.81
CA ALA A 124 2.74 4.06 -13.32
C ALA A 124 3.50 3.32 -12.20
N ILE A 125 3.81 4.02 -11.12
CA ILE A 125 4.55 3.46 -9.99
C ILE A 125 3.71 2.40 -9.23
N TYR A 126 2.41 2.63 -9.10
CA TYR A 126 1.50 1.68 -8.46
C TYR A 126 1.08 0.55 -9.40
N ASP A 127 0.98 0.81 -10.71
CA ASP A 127 0.82 -0.26 -11.70
C ASP A 127 1.96 -1.28 -11.59
N THR A 128 3.21 -0.80 -11.52
CA THR A 128 4.38 -1.68 -11.33
C THR A 128 4.32 -2.45 -10.02
N LEU A 129 3.99 -1.80 -8.92
CA LEU A 129 3.89 -2.47 -7.61
C LEU A 129 2.77 -3.52 -7.59
N CYS A 130 1.59 -3.20 -8.12
CA CYS A 130 0.46 -4.14 -8.18
C CYS A 130 0.78 -5.37 -9.03
N ARG A 131 1.41 -5.22 -10.22
CA ARG A 131 1.86 -6.36 -11.03
C ARG A 131 2.83 -7.24 -10.26
N ARG A 132 3.74 -6.64 -9.51
CA ARG A 132 4.68 -7.39 -8.67
C ARG A 132 3.98 -8.15 -7.56
N LEU A 133 3.01 -7.55 -6.87
CA LEU A 133 2.19 -8.23 -5.86
C LEU A 133 1.47 -9.46 -6.45
N VAL A 134 0.93 -9.34 -7.68
CA VAL A 134 0.36 -10.50 -8.38
C VAL A 134 1.40 -11.61 -8.52
N GLY A 135 2.61 -11.28 -8.98
CA GLY A 135 3.67 -12.26 -9.22
C GLY A 135 4.17 -12.97 -7.96
N ILE A 136 4.46 -12.21 -6.90
CA ILE A 136 5.04 -12.77 -5.66
C ILE A 136 4.03 -13.49 -4.78
N CYS A 137 2.76 -13.00 -4.74
CA CYS A 137 1.71 -13.58 -3.91
C CYS A 137 0.83 -14.59 -4.69
N LYS A 138 1.01 -14.74 -5.99
CA LYS A 138 0.09 -15.52 -6.86
C LYS A 138 -1.37 -15.09 -6.71
N ALA A 139 -1.59 -13.79 -6.58
CA ALA A 139 -2.84 -13.18 -6.18
C ALA A 139 -3.54 -12.47 -7.35
N VAL A 140 -4.84 -12.21 -7.21
CA VAL A 140 -5.52 -11.14 -7.92
C VAL A 140 -5.39 -9.85 -7.12
N VAL A 141 -5.01 -8.74 -7.75
CA VAL A 141 -4.93 -7.44 -7.09
C VAL A 141 -6.03 -6.51 -7.59
N VAL A 142 -6.78 -5.91 -6.67
CA VAL A 142 -7.81 -4.91 -6.92
C VAL A 142 -7.31 -3.57 -6.37
N SER A 143 -6.79 -2.71 -7.23
CA SER A 143 -6.27 -1.38 -6.87
C SER A 143 -7.38 -0.34 -6.92
N VAL A 144 -7.70 0.25 -5.77
CA VAL A 144 -8.84 1.17 -5.60
C VAL A 144 -8.44 2.59 -5.93
N ASN A 145 -9.16 3.24 -6.85
CA ASN A 145 -8.99 4.65 -7.18
C ASN A 145 -9.87 5.53 -6.29
N TYR A 146 -9.61 5.52 -4.99
CA TYR A 146 -10.40 6.25 -4.01
C TYR A 146 -10.41 7.76 -4.25
N ARG A 147 -11.49 8.44 -3.86
CA ARG A 147 -11.62 9.90 -3.96
C ARG A 147 -10.64 10.59 -3.03
N ARG A 148 -10.02 11.65 -3.54
CA ARG A 148 -8.88 12.31 -2.90
C ARG A 148 -9.25 13.67 -2.31
N ALA A 149 -8.59 14.00 -1.21
CA ALA A 149 -8.60 15.32 -0.60
C ALA A 149 -7.76 16.33 -1.43
N PRO A 150 -7.99 17.64 -1.27
CA PRO A 150 -8.99 18.28 -0.40
C PRO A 150 -10.41 18.27 -0.96
N GLU A 151 -10.64 17.93 -2.23
CA GLU A 151 -11.96 17.98 -2.86
C GLU A 151 -12.94 16.97 -2.25
N ASN A 152 -12.43 15.85 -1.76
CA ASN A 152 -13.19 14.82 -1.07
C ASN A 152 -12.48 14.46 0.25
N PRO A 153 -12.70 15.25 1.31
CA PRO A 153 -12.09 15.02 2.61
C PRO A 153 -12.66 13.77 3.30
N TYR A 154 -12.24 13.51 4.53
CA TYR A 154 -12.81 12.48 5.39
C TYR A 154 -14.35 12.54 5.40
N PRO A 155 -15.08 11.40 5.31
CA PRO A 155 -14.57 10.03 5.28
C PRO A 155 -14.49 9.42 3.86
N CYS A 156 -14.53 10.20 2.77
CA CYS A 156 -14.73 9.73 1.40
C CYS A 156 -13.81 8.57 1.00
N ALA A 157 -12.51 8.64 1.31
CA ALA A 157 -11.56 7.58 0.98
C ALA A 157 -11.87 6.26 1.72
N TYR A 158 -12.37 6.33 2.95
CA TYR A 158 -12.78 5.16 3.72
C TYR A 158 -14.08 4.55 3.23
N ASP A 159 -15.02 5.38 2.81
CA ASP A 159 -16.28 4.92 2.22
C ASP A 159 -16.05 4.23 0.88
N ASP A 160 -15.13 4.75 0.07
CA ASP A 160 -14.70 4.13 -1.18
C ASP A 160 -13.98 2.80 -0.92
N GLY A 161 -13.10 2.76 0.07
CA GLY A 161 -12.43 1.52 0.50
C GLY A 161 -13.42 0.47 0.99
N TRP A 162 -14.41 0.88 1.76
CA TRP A 162 -15.49 0.00 2.22
C TRP A 162 -16.36 -0.50 1.07
N ALA A 163 -16.72 0.36 0.12
CA ALA A 163 -17.47 -0.03 -1.08
C ALA A 163 -16.67 -1.06 -1.90
N ALA A 164 -15.36 -0.85 -2.04
CA ALA A 164 -14.47 -1.77 -2.73
C ALA A 164 -14.39 -3.13 -2.04
N LEU A 165 -14.27 -3.18 -0.71
CA LEU A 165 -14.24 -4.43 0.05
C LEU A 165 -15.55 -5.21 -0.12
N LYS A 166 -16.71 -4.56 -0.02
CA LYS A 166 -18.01 -5.20 -0.25
C LYS A 166 -18.14 -5.74 -1.68
N TRP A 167 -17.67 -4.96 -2.65
CA TRP A 167 -17.68 -5.38 -4.04
C TRP A 167 -16.84 -6.64 -4.25
N VAL A 168 -15.57 -6.65 -3.76
CA VAL A 168 -14.69 -7.82 -3.83
C VAL A 168 -15.34 -9.04 -3.19
N ASN A 169 -15.84 -8.90 -1.97
CA ASN A 169 -16.46 -10.01 -1.22
C ASN A 169 -17.69 -10.59 -1.91
N SER A 170 -18.35 -9.84 -2.78
CA SER A 170 -19.56 -10.24 -3.50
C SER A 170 -19.31 -10.88 -4.87
N ARG A 171 -18.07 -10.89 -5.38
CA ARG A 171 -17.77 -11.35 -6.76
C ARG A 171 -17.65 -12.86 -6.84
N PRO A 172 -18.52 -13.56 -7.63
CA PRO A 172 -18.45 -15.02 -7.76
C PRO A 172 -17.10 -15.50 -8.31
N TRP A 173 -16.52 -14.78 -9.28
CA TRP A 173 -15.28 -15.16 -9.94
C TRP A 173 -14.00 -14.94 -9.10
N LEU A 174 -14.12 -14.30 -7.92
CA LEU A 174 -13.04 -14.18 -6.93
C LEU A 174 -13.12 -15.23 -5.84
N LYS A 175 -14.21 -16.02 -5.81
CA LYS A 175 -14.39 -17.06 -4.80
C LYS A 175 -13.52 -18.27 -5.13
N SER A 176 -12.94 -18.87 -4.10
CA SER A 176 -12.33 -20.17 -4.19
C SER A 176 -13.38 -21.24 -4.54
N GLU A 177 -13.01 -22.22 -5.36
CA GLU A 177 -13.84 -23.38 -5.64
C GLU A 177 -13.96 -24.31 -4.43
N GLU A 178 -12.96 -24.29 -3.52
CA GLU A 178 -12.87 -25.19 -2.38
C GLU A 178 -13.87 -24.85 -1.27
N ASP A 179 -13.97 -23.55 -0.88
CA ASP A 179 -14.81 -23.13 0.26
C ASP A 179 -15.87 -22.07 -0.12
N SER A 180 -15.96 -21.70 -1.40
CA SER A 180 -16.88 -20.68 -1.92
C SER A 180 -16.69 -19.28 -1.28
N LYS A 181 -15.51 -19.00 -0.69
CA LYS A 181 -15.14 -17.71 -0.09
C LYS A 181 -14.14 -16.95 -0.94
N VAL A 182 -14.06 -15.64 -0.70
CA VAL A 182 -13.00 -14.80 -1.24
C VAL A 182 -11.92 -14.62 -0.15
N HIS A 183 -10.70 -15.02 -0.45
CA HIS A 183 -9.56 -14.96 0.47
C HIS A 183 -8.91 -13.57 0.43
N ILE A 184 -9.47 -12.63 1.20
CA ILE A 184 -9.14 -11.20 1.11
C ILE A 184 -7.97 -10.83 2.00
N TYR A 185 -6.97 -10.19 1.42
CA TYR A 185 -5.94 -9.41 2.09
C TYR A 185 -6.09 -7.94 1.74
N MET A 186 -5.81 -7.03 2.66
CA MET A 186 -5.75 -5.61 2.36
C MET A 186 -4.30 -5.12 2.46
N VAL A 187 -3.86 -4.41 1.43
CA VAL A 187 -2.50 -3.85 1.36
C VAL A 187 -2.60 -2.35 1.11
N GLY A 188 -1.86 -1.55 1.88
CA GLY A 188 -1.87 -0.11 1.69
C GLY A 188 -0.52 0.54 1.92
N ASP A 189 -0.21 1.49 1.06
CA ASP A 189 0.98 2.34 1.14
C ASP A 189 0.65 3.67 1.80
N SER A 190 1.37 4.07 2.83
CA SER A 190 1.28 5.40 3.47
C SER A 190 -0.18 5.73 3.88
N SER A 191 -0.84 6.71 3.24
CA SER A 191 -2.28 6.98 3.41
C SER A 191 -3.15 5.76 3.08
N GLY A 192 -2.74 4.92 2.13
CA GLY A 192 -3.40 3.65 1.85
C GLY A 192 -3.35 2.68 3.03
N GLY A 193 -2.24 2.63 3.77
CA GLY A 193 -2.14 1.85 5.02
C GLY A 193 -3.09 2.35 6.11
N ASN A 194 -3.30 3.65 6.17
CA ASN A 194 -4.31 4.25 7.03
C ASN A 194 -5.74 3.85 6.61
N ILE A 195 -6.02 3.84 5.29
CA ILE A 195 -7.31 3.36 4.76
C ILE A 195 -7.52 1.89 5.14
N VAL A 196 -6.50 1.03 5.02
CA VAL A 196 -6.55 -0.38 5.42
C VAL A 196 -7.04 -0.53 6.87
N HIS A 197 -6.47 0.22 7.82
CA HIS A 197 -6.91 0.18 9.21
C HIS A 197 -8.40 0.46 9.37
N ASN A 198 -8.88 1.54 8.75
CA ASN A 198 -10.27 1.98 8.89
C ASN A 198 -11.27 1.06 8.19
N VAL A 199 -10.89 0.51 7.03
CA VAL A 199 -11.72 -0.49 6.33
C VAL A 199 -11.75 -1.80 7.09
N ALA A 200 -10.63 -2.22 7.73
CA ALA A 200 -10.58 -3.41 8.58
C ALA A 200 -11.50 -3.30 9.79
N LEU A 201 -11.58 -2.12 10.41
CA LEU A 201 -12.56 -1.86 11.48
C LEU A 201 -14.00 -2.09 11.01
N LYS A 202 -14.37 -1.50 9.87
CA LYS A 202 -15.71 -1.69 9.29
C LYS A 202 -15.97 -3.15 8.90
N ALA A 203 -14.94 -3.88 8.44
CA ALA A 203 -15.04 -5.30 8.10
C ALA A 203 -15.38 -6.14 9.32
N VAL A 204 -14.67 -5.96 10.44
CA VAL A 204 -14.94 -6.64 11.70
C VAL A 204 -16.36 -6.38 12.19
N GLU A 205 -16.80 -5.12 12.18
CA GLU A 205 -18.16 -4.73 12.60
C GLU A 205 -19.27 -5.33 11.74
N SER A 206 -18.96 -5.57 10.47
CA SER A 206 -19.93 -6.07 9.49
C SER A 206 -19.82 -7.59 9.24
N GLY A 207 -18.90 -8.28 9.91
CA GLY A 207 -18.69 -9.71 9.77
C GLY A 207 -18.11 -10.13 8.41
N ILE A 208 -17.44 -9.23 7.69
CA ILE A 208 -16.68 -9.58 6.49
C ILE A 208 -15.28 -10.04 6.92
N GLU A 209 -14.94 -11.26 6.56
CA GLU A 209 -13.64 -11.86 6.86
C GLU A 209 -12.54 -11.23 6.00
N VAL A 210 -11.48 -10.76 6.64
CA VAL A 210 -10.23 -10.32 6.02
C VAL A 210 -9.10 -11.12 6.66
N LEU A 211 -8.33 -11.85 5.86
CA LEU A 211 -7.30 -12.76 6.35
C LEU A 211 -6.06 -12.04 6.88
N GLY A 212 -5.77 -10.86 6.35
CA GLY A 212 -4.63 -10.08 6.84
C GLY A 212 -4.56 -8.68 6.28
N ASN A 213 -3.91 -7.80 7.03
CA ASN A 213 -3.61 -6.43 6.67
C ASN A 213 -2.11 -6.25 6.48
N ILE A 214 -1.70 -5.56 5.42
CA ILE A 214 -0.29 -5.21 5.17
C ILE A 214 -0.21 -3.69 5.02
N LEU A 215 0.47 -3.05 5.95
CA LEU A 215 0.61 -1.60 6.02
C LEU A 215 2.06 -1.23 5.73
N LEU A 216 2.31 -0.59 4.59
CA LEU A 216 3.63 -0.15 4.16
C LEU A 216 3.82 1.32 4.58
N ASN A 217 4.67 1.57 5.56
CA ASN A 217 4.93 2.92 6.11
C ASN A 217 3.63 3.72 6.35
N PRO A 218 2.66 3.20 7.11
CA PRO A 218 1.32 3.80 7.19
C PRO A 218 1.38 5.24 7.71
N MET A 219 0.54 6.08 7.13
CA MET A 219 0.43 7.48 7.54
C MET A 219 -0.47 7.60 8.76
N PHE A 220 0.14 7.67 9.93
CA PHE A 220 -0.50 8.00 11.21
C PHE A 220 0.13 9.25 11.81
N GLY A 221 -0.49 9.80 12.84
CA GLY A 221 -0.03 10.99 13.54
C GLY A 221 -0.77 11.17 14.86
N GLY A 222 -0.54 12.31 15.49
CA GLY A 222 -1.19 12.77 16.71
C GLY A 222 -0.89 14.23 16.94
N GLN A 223 -1.51 14.83 17.94
CA GLN A 223 -1.34 16.27 18.21
C GLN A 223 0.06 16.59 18.72
N GLU A 224 0.60 15.74 19.59
CA GLU A 224 1.96 15.90 20.07
C GLU A 224 3.00 15.52 19.02
N ARG A 225 4.17 16.18 19.11
CA ARG A 225 5.31 15.88 18.21
C ARG A 225 6.19 14.80 18.80
N THR A 226 6.42 13.76 18.02
CA THR A 226 7.33 12.68 18.40
C THR A 226 8.81 13.09 18.23
N GLU A 227 9.70 12.29 18.79
CA GLU A 227 11.14 12.50 18.65
C GLU A 227 11.61 12.28 17.20
N SER A 228 11.01 11.32 16.48
CA SER A 228 11.34 11.15 15.05
C SER A 228 10.90 12.35 14.20
N GLU A 229 9.73 12.94 14.46
CA GLU A 229 9.29 14.16 13.78
C GLU A 229 10.30 15.29 14.00
N LYS A 230 10.73 15.55 15.25
CA LYS A 230 11.72 16.59 15.57
C LYS A 230 13.09 16.30 14.95
N ARG A 231 13.55 15.04 15.02
CA ARG A 231 14.88 14.62 14.57
C ARG A 231 15.01 14.55 13.04
N LEU A 232 13.95 14.15 12.34
CA LEU A 232 13.98 13.86 10.90
C LEU A 232 13.31 14.93 10.05
N ASP A 233 12.81 16.02 10.64
CA ASP A 233 12.17 17.12 9.91
C ASP A 233 13.04 17.62 8.76
N GLY A 234 12.56 17.45 7.54
CA GLY A 234 13.24 17.87 6.32
C GLY A 234 14.51 17.10 5.92
N LYS A 235 14.98 16.14 6.73
CA LYS A 235 16.23 15.41 6.43
C LYS A 235 16.09 14.40 5.30
N TYR A 236 14.97 13.68 5.27
CA TYR A 236 14.67 12.64 4.28
C TYR A 236 13.35 12.95 3.56
N PHE A 237 13.36 14.07 2.81
CA PHE A 237 12.32 14.53 1.88
C PHE A 237 11.03 15.07 2.49
N VAL A 238 10.57 14.57 3.63
CA VAL A 238 9.29 14.93 4.24
C VAL A 238 9.53 15.92 5.39
N THR A 239 8.66 16.92 5.52
CA THR A 239 8.67 17.89 6.63
C THR A 239 7.43 17.74 7.50
N ILE A 240 7.52 18.23 8.74
CA ILE A 240 6.37 18.38 9.64
C ILE A 240 5.28 19.21 8.95
N GLN A 241 5.68 20.31 8.31
CA GLN A 241 4.75 21.20 7.59
C GLN A 241 4.01 20.48 6.46
N ASP A 242 4.68 19.55 5.75
CA ASP A 242 4.04 18.72 4.72
C ASP A 242 2.95 17.86 5.35
N ARG A 243 3.24 17.17 6.45
CA ARG A 243 2.26 16.30 7.13
C ARG A 243 1.07 17.07 7.66
N ASP A 244 1.32 18.23 8.27
CA ASP A 244 0.25 19.10 8.80
C ASP A 244 -0.69 19.60 7.71
N TRP A 245 -0.13 19.95 6.55
CA TRP A 245 -0.96 20.39 5.42
C TRP A 245 -1.89 19.27 4.94
N TYR A 246 -1.37 18.03 4.77
CA TYR A 246 -2.17 16.91 4.30
C TYR A 246 -3.22 16.48 5.32
N TRP A 247 -2.91 16.50 6.61
CA TRP A 247 -3.91 16.21 7.62
C TRP A 247 -5.02 17.25 7.65
N ARG A 248 -4.70 18.55 7.57
CA ARG A 248 -5.73 19.61 7.43
C ARG A 248 -6.57 19.48 6.18
N ALA A 249 -5.98 19.04 5.06
CA ALA A 249 -6.70 18.84 3.81
C ALA A 249 -7.64 17.61 3.85
N PHE A 250 -7.34 16.64 4.70
CA PHE A 250 -8.09 15.38 4.79
C PHE A 250 -9.10 15.35 5.92
N LEU A 251 -8.75 15.81 7.11
CA LEU A 251 -9.63 15.79 8.28
C LEU A 251 -10.83 16.73 8.13
N PRO A 252 -11.94 16.50 8.86
CA PRO A 252 -13.05 17.45 8.90
C PRO A 252 -12.59 18.82 9.39
N GLU A 253 -13.28 19.86 8.96
CA GLU A 253 -12.99 21.24 9.42
C GLU A 253 -13.12 21.34 10.95
N GLY A 254 -12.13 21.94 11.58
CA GLY A 254 -12.06 22.13 13.03
C GLY A 254 -11.47 20.96 13.81
N GLU A 255 -11.25 19.80 13.17
CA GLU A 255 -10.62 18.64 13.79
C GLU A 255 -9.09 18.77 13.79
N ASP A 256 -8.47 18.21 14.85
CA ASP A 256 -7.02 18.15 14.98
C ASP A 256 -6.48 16.75 14.71
N ARG A 257 -5.19 16.54 14.92
CA ARG A 257 -4.51 15.27 14.63
C ARG A 257 -4.75 14.20 15.69
N ASP A 258 -5.52 14.45 16.75
CA ASP A 258 -6.02 13.42 17.66
C ASP A 258 -7.37 12.86 17.21
N HIS A 259 -7.92 13.33 16.09
CA HIS A 259 -9.02 12.67 15.39
C HIS A 259 -8.68 11.19 15.10
N ALA A 260 -9.63 10.27 15.29
CA ALA A 260 -9.42 8.83 15.16
C ALA A 260 -8.81 8.39 13.82
N ALA A 261 -9.07 9.12 12.74
CA ALA A 261 -8.49 8.86 11.43
C ALA A 261 -6.96 9.07 11.41
N CYS A 262 -6.45 10.03 12.16
CA CYS A 262 -5.02 10.33 12.25
C CYS A 262 -4.35 9.51 13.36
N ASN A 263 -4.99 9.43 14.52
CA ASN A 263 -4.48 8.78 15.74
C ASN A 263 -5.41 7.65 16.19
N PRO A 264 -5.35 6.47 15.55
CA PRO A 264 -6.31 5.38 15.81
C PRO A 264 -6.23 4.81 17.23
N PHE A 265 -5.11 4.97 17.93
CA PHE A 265 -4.93 4.58 19.32
C PHE A 265 -4.83 5.77 20.30
N GLY A 266 -5.14 6.97 19.80
CA GLY A 266 -5.22 8.19 20.59
C GLY A 266 -6.53 8.32 21.39
N PRO A 267 -6.76 9.51 21.98
CA PRO A 267 -7.90 9.72 22.89
C PRO A 267 -9.26 9.50 22.23
N ASN A 268 -9.37 9.73 20.91
CA ASN A 268 -10.60 9.56 20.14
C ASN A 268 -10.62 8.26 19.32
N GLY A 269 -9.60 7.41 19.49
CA GLY A 269 -9.48 6.13 18.78
C GLY A 269 -10.50 5.10 19.27
N LYS A 270 -10.90 4.21 18.36
CA LYS A 270 -11.79 3.10 18.72
C LYS A 270 -11.00 1.95 19.35
N SER A 271 -11.45 1.46 20.49
CA SER A 271 -10.82 0.31 21.15
C SER A 271 -10.96 -0.96 20.30
N LEU A 272 -9.86 -1.67 20.10
CA LEU A 272 -9.81 -2.98 19.43
C LEU A 272 -9.85 -4.14 20.43
N VAL A 273 -9.91 -3.88 21.72
CA VAL A 273 -9.93 -4.92 22.75
C VAL A 273 -11.16 -5.81 22.58
N GLY A 274 -10.93 -7.13 22.48
CA GLY A 274 -11.99 -8.12 22.27
C GLY A 274 -12.51 -8.23 20.84
N MET A 275 -12.03 -7.42 19.91
CA MET A 275 -12.36 -7.57 18.47
C MET A 275 -11.46 -8.65 17.84
N LYS A 276 -11.98 -9.33 16.82
CA LYS A 276 -11.18 -10.18 15.92
C LYS A 276 -10.63 -9.33 14.76
N PHE A 277 -9.68 -8.47 15.06
CA PHE A 277 -9.05 -7.63 14.02
C PHE A 277 -8.12 -8.50 13.17
N PRO A 278 -8.07 -8.32 11.84
CA PRO A 278 -7.21 -9.12 10.97
C PRO A 278 -5.74 -9.05 11.41
N LYS A 279 -5.04 -10.19 11.37
CA LYS A 279 -3.60 -10.18 11.63
C LYS A 279 -2.92 -9.14 10.74
N SER A 280 -1.91 -8.45 11.26
CA SER A 280 -1.35 -7.29 10.56
C SER A 280 0.16 -7.41 10.40
N LEU A 281 0.66 -7.13 9.19
CA LEU A 281 2.07 -6.87 8.91
C LEU A 281 2.26 -5.36 8.77
N VAL A 282 3.08 -4.77 9.63
CA VAL A 282 3.40 -3.34 9.59
C VAL A 282 4.87 -3.16 9.23
N VAL A 283 5.13 -2.51 8.11
CA VAL A 283 6.49 -2.19 7.65
C VAL A 283 6.81 -0.76 8.05
N VAL A 284 7.92 -0.58 8.77
CA VAL A 284 8.36 0.71 9.30
C VAL A 284 9.74 1.05 8.75
N ALA A 285 9.88 2.22 8.14
CA ALA A 285 11.14 2.74 7.66
C ALA A 285 11.78 3.65 8.73
N GLY A 286 13.02 3.33 9.17
CA GLY A 286 13.70 4.05 10.25
C GLY A 286 14.13 5.48 9.90
N LEU A 287 14.05 5.87 8.63
CA LEU A 287 14.30 7.24 8.16
C LEU A 287 13.00 7.96 7.74
N ASP A 288 11.84 7.37 8.04
CA ASP A 288 10.55 8.07 7.87
C ASP A 288 10.29 9.00 9.06
N LEU A 289 9.86 10.22 8.76
CA LEU A 289 9.50 11.24 9.75
C LEU A 289 8.47 10.74 10.77
N VAL A 290 7.51 9.92 10.34
CA VAL A 290 6.40 9.43 11.18
C VAL A 290 6.63 8.03 11.73
N GLN A 291 7.87 7.52 11.74
CA GLN A 291 8.18 6.17 12.23
C GLN A 291 7.71 5.93 13.67
N ASP A 292 7.82 6.92 14.56
CA ASP A 292 7.37 6.75 15.96
C ASP A 292 5.85 6.55 16.04
N TRP A 293 5.06 7.19 15.16
CA TRP A 293 3.62 6.94 15.06
C TRP A 293 3.31 5.56 14.50
N GLN A 294 4.12 5.06 13.56
CA GLN A 294 3.99 3.69 13.04
C GLN A 294 4.31 2.66 14.12
N LEU A 295 5.35 2.89 14.93
CA LEU A 295 5.68 2.05 16.07
C LEU A 295 4.62 2.13 17.17
N ALA A 296 4.08 3.32 17.46
CA ALA A 296 2.97 3.50 18.38
C ALA A 296 1.72 2.73 17.94
N TYR A 297 1.46 2.69 16.62
CA TYR A 297 0.38 1.88 16.05
C TYR A 297 0.61 0.37 16.31
N VAL A 298 1.83 -0.14 16.06
CA VAL A 298 2.19 -1.53 16.37
C VAL A 298 1.96 -1.85 17.84
N GLU A 299 2.42 -0.98 18.74
CA GLU A 299 2.23 -1.17 20.19
C GLU A 299 0.76 -1.06 20.61
N GLY A 300 -0.02 -0.21 19.94
CA GLY A 300 -1.48 -0.12 20.14
C GLY A 300 -2.18 -1.43 19.79
N LEU A 301 -1.83 -2.04 18.64
CA LEU A 301 -2.35 -3.37 18.26
C LEU A 301 -2.00 -4.44 19.30
N LYS A 302 -0.73 -4.50 19.73
CA LYS A 302 -0.29 -5.47 20.76
C LYS A 302 -1.03 -5.29 22.07
N LYS A 303 -1.15 -4.05 22.56
CA LYS A 303 -1.87 -3.74 23.82
C LYS A 303 -3.35 -4.09 23.74
N ALA A 304 -3.94 -4.01 22.54
CA ALA A 304 -5.31 -4.43 22.29
C ALA A 304 -5.47 -5.96 22.12
N GLY A 305 -4.37 -6.74 22.24
CA GLY A 305 -4.38 -8.19 22.10
C GLY A 305 -4.52 -8.66 20.65
N GLN A 306 -4.19 -7.80 19.66
CA GLN A 306 -4.27 -8.14 18.25
C GLN A 306 -2.96 -8.73 17.75
N GLU A 307 -3.04 -9.66 16.79
CA GLU A 307 -1.87 -10.26 16.15
C GLU A 307 -1.20 -9.27 15.20
N VAL A 308 0.05 -8.91 15.49
CA VAL A 308 0.83 -8.00 14.66
C VAL A 308 2.28 -8.46 14.53
N LYS A 309 2.74 -8.54 13.30
CA LYS A 309 4.14 -8.66 12.93
C LYS A 309 4.61 -7.30 12.45
N HIS A 310 5.79 -6.86 12.88
CA HIS A 310 6.37 -5.63 12.36
C HIS A 310 7.75 -5.92 11.76
N LEU A 311 8.03 -5.26 10.63
CA LEU A 311 9.31 -5.26 9.97
C LEU A 311 9.89 -3.84 10.07
N TYR A 312 10.89 -3.67 10.94
CA TYR A 312 11.59 -2.39 11.09
C TYR A 312 12.89 -2.40 10.28
N LEU A 313 13.04 -1.44 9.36
CA LEU A 313 14.20 -1.29 8.49
C LEU A 313 14.88 0.06 8.79
N ASP A 314 15.94 0.03 9.61
CA ASP A 314 16.59 1.20 10.22
C ASP A 314 17.11 2.24 9.22
N LYS A 315 17.55 1.81 8.03
CA LYS A 315 18.11 2.64 6.96
C LYS A 315 17.17 2.84 5.76
N ALA A 316 15.94 2.35 5.85
CA ALA A 316 14.95 2.56 4.80
C ALA A 316 14.30 3.94 4.90
N THR A 317 14.04 4.56 3.75
CA THR A 317 13.28 5.81 3.63
C THR A 317 11.83 5.54 3.23
N ILE A 318 10.98 6.55 3.30
CA ILE A 318 9.64 6.45 2.72
C ILE A 318 9.72 6.05 1.23
N GLY A 319 8.84 5.15 0.78
CA GLY A 319 8.74 4.74 -0.62
C GLY A 319 9.88 3.85 -1.13
N PHE A 320 10.75 3.34 -0.27
CA PHE A 320 11.86 2.45 -0.66
C PHE A 320 11.42 1.19 -1.39
N TYR A 321 10.20 0.73 -1.15
CA TYR A 321 9.59 -0.45 -1.79
C TYR A 321 8.99 -0.17 -3.18
N LEU A 322 9.04 1.06 -3.65
CA LEU A 322 8.52 1.41 -4.98
C LEU A 322 9.52 1.09 -6.10
N LEU A 323 10.82 0.99 -5.79
CA LEU A 323 11.87 0.70 -6.76
C LEU A 323 12.71 -0.52 -6.36
N PRO A 324 12.95 -1.49 -7.27
CA PRO A 324 13.72 -2.70 -7.00
C PRO A 324 15.24 -2.45 -7.06
N ASN A 325 15.73 -1.45 -6.34
CA ASN A 325 17.11 -0.98 -6.42
C ASN A 325 17.89 -1.02 -5.09
N ASN A 326 17.33 -1.71 -4.09
CA ASN A 326 17.93 -1.81 -2.77
C ASN A 326 17.51 -3.12 -2.07
N ASP A 327 18.30 -3.57 -1.10
CA ASP A 327 18.05 -4.81 -0.37
C ASP A 327 16.77 -4.76 0.46
N HIS A 328 16.40 -3.60 0.99
CA HIS A 328 15.16 -3.43 1.75
C HIS A 328 13.92 -3.71 0.90
N PHE A 329 13.98 -3.37 -0.41
CA PHE A 329 12.91 -3.71 -1.34
C PHE A 329 12.66 -5.23 -1.39
N TYR A 330 13.72 -6.02 -1.60
CA TYR A 330 13.60 -7.48 -1.68
C TYR A 330 13.14 -8.07 -0.35
N THR A 331 13.70 -7.60 0.77
CA THR A 331 13.28 -8.02 2.11
C THR A 331 11.78 -7.83 2.32
N VAL A 332 11.22 -6.67 1.94
CA VAL A 332 9.80 -6.41 2.13
C VAL A 332 8.94 -7.24 1.18
N MET A 333 9.39 -7.48 -0.06
CA MET A 333 8.65 -8.33 -1.01
C MET A 333 8.59 -9.79 -0.52
N ASP A 334 9.69 -10.32 -0.02
CA ASP A 334 9.74 -11.66 0.58
C ASP A 334 8.82 -11.74 1.81
N GLU A 335 8.83 -10.73 2.66
CA GLU A 335 7.99 -10.69 3.84
C GLU A 335 6.48 -10.63 3.51
N ILE A 336 6.09 -9.85 2.50
CA ILE A 336 4.72 -9.81 2.00
C ILE A 336 4.30 -11.19 1.45
N SER A 337 5.15 -11.81 0.63
CA SER A 337 4.88 -13.13 0.06
C SER A 337 4.70 -14.18 1.16
N ASN A 338 5.59 -14.20 2.16
CA ASN A 338 5.51 -15.12 3.30
C ASN A 338 4.26 -14.88 4.15
N PHE A 339 3.89 -13.62 4.38
CA PHE A 339 2.71 -13.26 5.16
C PHE A 339 1.41 -13.73 4.50
N VAL A 340 1.30 -13.56 3.18
CA VAL A 340 0.14 -14.04 2.41
C VAL A 340 0.10 -15.57 2.37
N SER A 341 1.25 -16.24 2.14
CA SER A 341 1.33 -17.70 2.02
C SER A 341 1.12 -18.43 3.35
N SER A 342 1.45 -17.81 4.49
CA SER A 342 1.39 -18.48 5.81
C SER A 342 0.00 -18.94 6.22
N ASN A 343 -1.06 -18.37 5.65
CA ASN A 343 -2.44 -18.77 5.93
C ASN A 343 -2.85 -20.06 5.22
N TYR A 344 -2.08 -20.50 4.22
CA TYR A 344 -2.39 -21.71 3.43
C TYR A 344 -1.57 -22.93 3.87
N VAL A 345 -0.58 -22.75 4.75
CA VAL A 345 0.30 -23.82 5.24
C VAL A 345 -0.22 -24.46 6.54
N GLU A 346 -1.14 -23.82 7.25
CA GLU A 346 -1.67 -24.36 8.52
C GLU A 346 -2.65 -25.53 8.33
N ASP A 347 -3.29 -25.66 7.18
CA ASP A 347 -4.22 -26.78 6.91
C ASP A 347 -3.54 -28.08 6.46
N ASP A 348 -2.26 -28.05 6.03
CA ASP A 348 -1.50 -29.22 5.56
C ASP A 348 -0.78 -30.00 6.69
N LYS A 349 -0.99 -29.70 7.97
CA LYS A 349 -0.35 -30.43 9.08
C LYS A 349 -0.94 -31.81 9.42
N PHE A 350 -1.76 -32.38 8.55
CA PHE A 350 -2.17 -33.79 8.62
C PHE A 350 -1.86 -34.56 7.34
N GLY A 351 -0.61 -34.58 6.89
CA GLY A 351 -0.19 -35.39 5.74
C GLY A 351 1.32 -35.35 5.56
N GLU A 352 1.95 -36.36 6.10
CA GLU A 352 3.30 -36.92 5.89
C GLU A 352 4.45 -36.11 5.24
N ILE A 353 5.53 -36.14 5.97
CA ILE A 353 6.92 -35.84 5.73
C ILE A 353 7.42 -36.31 4.33
N GLY A 354 7.85 -35.36 3.52
CA GLY A 354 8.64 -35.59 2.30
C GLY A 354 9.67 -34.50 2.10
N ASN A 355 10.92 -34.85 2.32
CA ASN A 355 12.14 -34.02 2.25
C ASN A 355 12.43 -33.46 0.85
N GLY A 356 12.92 -32.23 0.80
CA GLY A 356 14.04 -31.83 -0.08
C GLY A 356 13.69 -31.01 -1.33
N ASP A 357 14.31 -29.85 -1.42
CA ASP A 357 14.52 -29.00 -2.61
C ASP A 357 13.56 -27.82 -2.88
N LYS A 358 13.49 -26.85 -1.99
CA LYS A 358 12.89 -25.55 -2.30
C LYS A 358 13.87 -24.34 -2.36
N CYS A 359 15.18 -24.57 -2.27
CA CYS A 359 16.14 -23.45 -2.18
C CYS A 359 16.92 -23.12 -3.46
N LYS A 360 16.65 -23.77 -4.60
CA LYS A 360 17.49 -23.60 -5.82
C LYS A 360 16.92 -22.71 -6.92
N ASN A 361 15.64 -22.36 -6.89
CA ASN A 361 15.05 -21.55 -7.99
C ASN A 361 15.27 -20.03 -7.90
N TRP A 362 15.73 -19.52 -6.77
CA TRP A 362 15.96 -18.07 -6.58
C TRP A 362 17.26 -17.55 -7.19
N LEU A 363 18.28 -18.40 -7.31
CA LEU A 363 19.57 -18.02 -7.93
C LEU A 363 19.48 -17.84 -9.45
N VAL A 364 18.52 -18.49 -10.10
CA VAL A 364 18.29 -18.38 -11.54
C VAL A 364 17.59 -17.05 -11.89
N LEU A 365 16.70 -16.55 -11.04
CA LEU A 365 16.06 -15.24 -11.26
C LEU A 365 17.03 -14.05 -11.09
N LYS A 366 18.01 -14.16 -10.18
CA LYS A 366 19.08 -13.14 -10.02
C LYS A 366 19.95 -12.99 -11.25
N ALA A 367 20.17 -14.08 -11.98
CA ALA A 367 21.02 -14.09 -13.20
C ALA A 367 20.30 -13.50 -14.43
N LEU A 368 18.95 -13.54 -14.48
CA LEU A 368 18.16 -13.02 -15.61
C LEU A 368 17.83 -11.53 -15.50
N ILE A 369 17.92 -10.93 -14.32
CA ILE A 369 17.58 -9.51 -14.08
C ILE A 369 18.84 -8.59 -14.14
N GLY A 370 20.05 -9.17 -14.11
CA GLY A 370 21.33 -8.41 -14.08
C GLY A 370 21.77 -7.78 -15.40
N GLY A 371 21.00 -7.84 -16.47
CA GLY A 371 21.48 -7.53 -17.83
C GLY A 371 20.73 -6.46 -18.62
N TRP A 372 19.97 -5.54 -18.02
CA TRP A 372 19.27 -4.49 -18.81
C TRP A 372 19.76 -3.09 -18.46
N SER A 373 20.61 -2.55 -19.32
CA SER A 373 20.95 -1.13 -19.37
C SER A 373 19.76 -0.36 -19.97
N PHE A 374 19.22 0.58 -19.21
CA PHE A 374 18.18 1.48 -19.70
C PHE A 374 18.77 2.51 -20.66
N GLY A 375 18.41 2.40 -21.95
CA GLY A 375 18.52 3.49 -22.92
C GLY A 375 17.37 4.47 -22.69
N TRP A 376 17.70 5.74 -22.51
CA TRP A 376 16.77 6.86 -22.47
C TRP A 376 16.33 7.21 -23.90
N TYR A 377 15.04 7.19 -24.16
CA TYR A 377 14.37 8.01 -25.18
C TYR A 377 13.09 8.58 -24.57
#